data_cf10627488a3af9917cdb8e5655a8ac5
#
_entry.id   cf10627488a3af9917cdb8e5655a8ac5
#
_cell.length_a   1.000
_cell.length_b   1.000
_cell.length_c   1.000
_cell.angle_alpha   90.00
_cell.angle_beta   90.00
_cell.angle_gamma   90.00
#
_symmetry.space_group_name_H-M   'P 1'
#
loop_
_entity.id
_entity.type
_entity.pdbx_description
1 polymer ?
#
loop_
_entity_poly.entity_id
_entity_poly.type
_entity_poly.pdbx_seq_one_letter_code
_entity_poly.pdbx_strand_id
1 'polypeptide(L)'
;KYIALHKSLLSGLIGNIGLKNDESGYYNGTRGIKFLIHPSTNNKHIKKRVGKWILAAEIVETNKLFARTIAKIEPEWVEEVAAHLIKTQYFEPHWEMNNMQVIAYSRSTLFGLIINNKKRISNYQKINLEECREIFIRKALVEGEVNNFYFQKWKFYQHNLKEIQAIENIEHKQRRQDVLIDDELIFQFYDKLLPNDIFNAASFDFWYQKNYQQQKDLLFFNRNDLMKHNAEGVTSHTFPPHLIINNIKYSLSYHFEPNSHKDGITISVPLELLNSLPLKQLDWLVPGLVKEKILALLKTLPQRLRSQLVPLPTFVDGFLSFINNADSNEIQKEKNKGIISALLYYIFQKENLNSRGKNVRNNNEYKILPESFRPELLSPHFFMNLRVIDTNGRQLVMGRNLEQIKQQWADSSKQKKKKK
;
A
#
# COMPACT_ATOMS: atom_id res chain seq x y z
N LYS A 1 -21.60 -3.95 -52.49
CA LYS A 1 -22.98 -3.46 -52.85
C LYS A 1 -23.95 -3.52 -51.69
N TYR A 2 -24.11 -4.63 -50.93
CA TYR A 2 -25.05 -4.78 -49.81
C TYR A 2 -24.86 -3.66 -48.75
N ILE A 3 -23.65 -3.46 -48.25
CA ILE A 3 -23.34 -2.46 -47.23
C ILE A 3 -23.70 -1.04 -47.65
N ALA A 4 -23.29 -0.63 -48.84
CA ALA A 4 -23.55 0.73 -49.33
C ALA A 4 -25.08 0.99 -49.48
N LEU A 5 -25.82 0.02 -50.05
CA LEU A 5 -27.26 0.11 -50.19
C LEU A 5 -27.96 0.26 -48.82
N HIS A 6 -27.59 -0.59 -47.85
CA HIS A 6 -28.26 -0.58 -46.55
C HIS A 6 -27.85 0.61 -45.68
N LYS A 7 -26.63 1.15 -45.82
CA LYS A 7 -26.29 2.46 -45.22
C LYS A 7 -27.09 3.61 -45.79
N SER A 8 -27.33 3.63 -47.11
CA SER A 8 -28.18 4.62 -47.74
C SER A 8 -29.65 4.51 -47.29
N LEU A 9 -30.19 3.29 -47.17
CA LEU A 9 -31.53 3.08 -46.63
C LEU A 9 -31.61 3.46 -45.15
N LEU A 10 -30.59 3.15 -44.36
CA LEU A 10 -30.50 3.47 -42.95
C LEU A 10 -30.58 4.99 -42.70
N SER A 11 -30.00 5.84 -43.56
CA SER A 11 -30.07 7.29 -43.42
C SER A 11 -31.49 7.85 -43.44
N GLY A 12 -32.38 7.23 -44.21
CA GLY A 12 -33.79 7.61 -44.28
C GLY A 12 -34.70 6.88 -43.26
N LEU A 13 -34.25 5.76 -42.72
CA LEU A 13 -35.05 4.88 -41.85
C LEU A 13 -34.44 4.72 -40.46
N ILE A 14 -33.71 5.72 -39.98
CA ILE A 14 -32.95 5.67 -38.74
C ILE A 14 -33.82 5.36 -37.51
N GLY A 15 -35.08 5.67 -37.55
CA GLY A 15 -36.07 5.37 -36.50
C GLY A 15 -36.54 3.91 -36.46
N ASN A 16 -36.32 3.16 -37.55
CA ASN A 16 -36.86 1.81 -37.75
C ASN A 16 -35.82 0.70 -37.46
N ILE A 17 -34.85 0.99 -36.65
CA ILE A 17 -33.83 0.00 -36.22
C ILE A 17 -34.27 -0.73 -34.96
N GLY A 18 -33.80 -1.95 -34.77
CA GLY A 18 -34.06 -2.71 -33.57
C GLY A 18 -32.93 -3.64 -33.17
N LEU A 19 -32.71 -3.74 -31.87
CA LEU A 19 -31.82 -4.67 -31.22
C LEU A 19 -32.60 -5.82 -30.61
N LYS A 20 -32.31 -7.05 -31.00
CA LYS A 20 -32.96 -8.24 -30.45
C LYS A 20 -32.68 -8.38 -28.94
N ASN A 21 -33.75 -8.57 -28.18
CA ASN A 21 -33.68 -9.01 -26.81
C ASN A 21 -33.76 -10.55 -26.81
N ASP A 22 -32.68 -11.19 -26.40
CA ASP A 22 -32.54 -12.64 -26.45
C ASP A 22 -33.49 -13.38 -25.50
N GLU A 23 -33.92 -12.73 -24.40
CA GLU A 23 -34.82 -13.33 -23.39
C GLU A 23 -36.28 -13.31 -23.84
N SER A 24 -36.73 -12.18 -24.37
CA SER A 24 -38.16 -11.96 -24.71
C SER A 24 -38.48 -12.26 -26.17
N GLY A 25 -37.47 -12.35 -27.02
CA GLY A 25 -37.65 -12.50 -28.48
C GLY A 25 -38.15 -11.23 -29.22
N TYR A 26 -38.42 -10.16 -28.49
CA TYR A 26 -38.76 -8.83 -29.07
C TYR A 26 -37.50 -8.11 -29.53
N TYR A 27 -37.67 -7.15 -30.41
CA TYR A 27 -36.65 -6.18 -30.77
C TYR A 27 -36.94 -4.87 -30.01
N ASN A 28 -35.93 -4.39 -29.27
CA ASN A 28 -35.98 -3.06 -28.70
C ASN A 28 -35.62 -2.06 -29.78
N GLY A 29 -36.57 -1.19 -30.12
CA GLY A 29 -36.41 -0.13 -31.12
C GLY A 29 -36.06 1.20 -30.48
N THR A 30 -35.91 2.21 -31.31
CA THR A 30 -35.75 3.61 -30.89
C THR A 30 -36.99 4.09 -30.11
N ARG A 31 -36.83 5.16 -29.29
CA ARG A 31 -37.92 5.77 -28.50
C ARG A 31 -38.64 4.79 -27.57
N GLY A 32 -37.98 3.72 -27.15
CA GLY A 32 -38.52 2.73 -26.20
C GLY A 32 -39.55 1.77 -26.77
N ILE A 33 -39.80 1.76 -28.08
CA ILE A 33 -40.74 0.80 -28.70
C ILE A 33 -40.17 -0.62 -28.66
N LYS A 34 -41.08 -1.60 -28.57
CA LYS A 34 -40.75 -3.01 -28.69
C LYS A 34 -41.60 -3.63 -29.79
N PHE A 35 -40.98 -4.33 -30.72
CA PHE A 35 -41.68 -4.93 -31.86
C PHE A 35 -41.21 -6.34 -32.16
N LEU A 36 -42.01 -7.06 -32.90
CA LEU A 36 -41.70 -8.43 -33.40
C LEU A 36 -41.53 -8.35 -34.92
N ILE A 37 -40.92 -9.37 -35.49
CA ILE A 37 -40.90 -9.56 -36.93
C ILE A 37 -42.28 -10.07 -37.37
N HIS A 38 -42.86 -9.48 -38.41
CA HIS A 38 -44.16 -9.87 -38.92
C HIS A 38 -44.15 -11.34 -39.39
N PRO A 39 -45.20 -12.14 -39.10
CA PRO A 39 -45.28 -13.54 -39.47
C PRO A 39 -45.07 -13.82 -40.97
N SER A 40 -45.55 -12.95 -41.86
CA SER A 40 -45.37 -13.08 -43.32
C SER A 40 -43.88 -12.99 -43.74
N THR A 41 -43.04 -12.31 -42.97
CA THR A 41 -41.59 -12.19 -43.20
C THR A 41 -40.83 -13.35 -42.55
N ASN A 42 -41.51 -14.22 -41.80
CA ASN A 42 -40.92 -15.21 -40.89
C ASN A 42 -40.70 -16.57 -41.57
N ASN A 43 -40.20 -16.60 -42.80
CA ASN A 43 -39.81 -17.84 -43.49
C ASN A 43 -38.60 -18.47 -42.76
N LYS A 44 -38.57 -19.84 -42.65
CA LYS A 44 -37.50 -20.57 -41.99
C LYS A 44 -36.09 -20.20 -42.48
N HIS A 45 -35.94 -19.80 -43.73
CA HIS A 45 -34.70 -19.34 -44.34
C HIS A 45 -34.29 -17.93 -43.90
N ILE A 46 -35.23 -17.08 -43.53
CA ILE A 46 -35.00 -15.71 -43.06
C ILE A 46 -34.63 -15.76 -41.58
N LYS A 47 -35.27 -16.58 -40.74
CA LYS A 47 -34.92 -16.73 -39.30
C LYS A 47 -33.42 -17.03 -39.06
N LYS A 48 -32.78 -17.80 -39.90
CA LYS A 48 -31.34 -18.12 -39.79
C LYS A 48 -30.42 -16.96 -40.22
N ARG A 49 -30.92 -15.97 -40.95
CA ARG A 49 -30.16 -14.82 -41.47
C ARG A 49 -30.43 -13.50 -40.74
N VAL A 50 -31.41 -13.48 -39.86
CA VAL A 50 -31.73 -12.27 -39.08
C VAL A 50 -30.67 -12.10 -37.98
N GLY A 51 -29.99 -10.98 -38.02
CA GLY A 51 -28.99 -10.61 -37.01
C GLY A 51 -29.58 -10.10 -35.70
N LYS A 52 -28.73 -9.82 -34.76
CA LYS A 52 -29.13 -9.10 -33.54
C LYS A 52 -29.65 -7.70 -33.85
N TRP A 53 -29.09 -7.04 -34.86
CA TRP A 53 -29.47 -5.72 -35.32
C TRP A 53 -30.19 -5.81 -36.65
N ILE A 54 -31.37 -5.16 -36.72
CA ILE A 54 -32.15 -5.11 -37.92
C ILE A 54 -32.57 -3.69 -38.25
N LEU A 55 -32.74 -3.45 -39.55
CA LEU A 55 -33.43 -2.30 -40.13
C LEU A 55 -34.75 -2.80 -40.72
N ALA A 56 -35.85 -2.16 -40.36
CA ALA A 56 -37.16 -2.45 -40.95
C ALA A 56 -37.55 -1.35 -41.96
N ALA A 57 -38.12 -1.72 -43.11
CA ALA A 57 -38.68 -0.74 -44.05
C ALA A 57 -39.89 -0.03 -43.42
N GLU A 58 -40.70 -0.76 -42.67
CA GLU A 58 -41.85 -0.23 -41.94
C GLU A 58 -42.09 -0.97 -40.63
N ILE A 59 -42.63 -0.25 -39.64
CA ILE A 59 -43.15 -0.82 -38.39
C ILE A 59 -44.65 -0.52 -38.37
N VAL A 60 -45.45 -1.57 -38.36
CA VAL A 60 -46.91 -1.50 -38.40
C VAL A 60 -47.51 -1.92 -37.07
N GLU A 61 -48.55 -1.22 -36.65
CA GLU A 61 -49.32 -1.52 -35.46
C GLU A 61 -50.59 -2.30 -35.83
N THR A 62 -50.76 -3.41 -35.17
CA THR A 62 -51.97 -4.22 -35.20
C THR A 62 -52.40 -4.49 -33.77
N ASN A 63 -52.39 -5.71 -33.30
CA ASN A 63 -52.50 -6.06 -31.88
C ASN A 63 -51.13 -5.89 -31.14
N LYS A 64 -50.07 -5.82 -31.90
CA LYS A 64 -48.70 -5.53 -31.48
C LYS A 64 -47.95 -4.78 -32.59
N LEU A 65 -46.79 -4.24 -32.27
CA LEU A 65 -45.93 -3.64 -33.29
C LEU A 65 -45.14 -4.75 -34.02
N PHE A 66 -45.17 -4.71 -35.35
CA PHE A 66 -44.49 -5.65 -36.23
C PHE A 66 -43.62 -4.96 -37.26
N ALA A 67 -42.38 -5.42 -37.41
CA ALA A 67 -41.48 -5.00 -38.48
C ALA A 67 -41.71 -5.81 -39.76
N ARG A 68 -41.81 -5.13 -40.88
CA ARG A 68 -41.94 -5.72 -42.23
C ARG A 68 -40.71 -5.36 -43.05
N THR A 69 -40.36 -6.21 -44.02
CA THR A 69 -39.23 -6.03 -44.94
C THR A 69 -37.95 -5.65 -44.17
N ILE A 70 -37.35 -6.63 -43.55
CA ILE A 70 -36.21 -6.43 -42.66
C ILE A 70 -34.86 -6.75 -43.33
N ALA A 71 -33.84 -6.02 -42.93
CA ALA A 71 -32.45 -6.29 -43.30
C ALA A 71 -31.54 -6.38 -42.08
N LYS A 72 -30.55 -7.26 -42.11
CA LYS A 72 -29.49 -7.28 -41.09
C LYS A 72 -28.60 -6.06 -41.26
N ILE A 73 -28.34 -5.37 -40.17
CA ILE A 73 -27.38 -4.26 -40.10
C ILE A 73 -26.33 -4.51 -39.01
N GLU A 74 -25.28 -3.74 -39.01
CA GLU A 74 -24.30 -3.73 -37.93
C GLU A 74 -24.36 -2.39 -37.18
N PRO A 75 -24.14 -2.38 -35.85
CA PRO A 75 -24.22 -1.19 -35.03
C PRO A 75 -23.25 -0.09 -35.46
N GLU A 76 -22.09 -0.44 -36.03
CA GLU A 76 -21.10 0.50 -36.54
C GLU A 76 -21.65 1.34 -37.70
N TRP A 77 -22.55 0.76 -38.52
CA TRP A 77 -23.20 1.51 -39.59
C TRP A 77 -24.14 2.57 -39.02
N VAL A 78 -24.82 2.28 -37.92
CA VAL A 78 -25.66 3.23 -37.20
C VAL A 78 -24.82 4.37 -36.64
N GLU A 79 -23.67 4.04 -36.00
CA GLU A 79 -22.72 5.04 -35.49
C GLU A 79 -22.21 5.97 -36.62
N GLU A 80 -21.95 5.43 -37.81
CA GLU A 80 -21.42 6.18 -38.93
C GLU A 80 -22.49 7.07 -39.58
N VAL A 81 -23.66 6.51 -39.89
CA VAL A 81 -24.75 7.23 -40.62
C VAL A 81 -25.47 8.23 -39.71
N ALA A 82 -25.66 7.89 -38.45
CA ALA A 82 -26.41 8.72 -37.50
C ALA A 82 -25.53 9.46 -36.48
N ALA A 83 -24.26 9.69 -36.79
CA ALA A 83 -23.30 10.31 -35.86
C ALA A 83 -23.81 11.60 -35.21
N HIS A 84 -24.54 12.42 -35.98
CA HIS A 84 -25.12 13.70 -35.54
C HIS A 84 -26.34 13.54 -34.60
N LEU A 85 -26.94 12.35 -34.49
CA LEU A 85 -28.09 12.04 -33.63
C LEU A 85 -27.72 11.21 -32.41
N ILE A 86 -26.51 10.62 -32.40
CA ILE A 86 -26.02 9.76 -31.33
C ILE A 86 -25.59 10.62 -30.17
N LYS A 87 -26.05 10.27 -28.99
CA LYS A 87 -25.56 10.79 -27.72
C LYS A 87 -24.51 9.82 -27.16
N THR A 88 -23.25 10.28 -27.04
CA THR A 88 -22.17 9.51 -26.47
C THR A 88 -21.87 10.02 -25.07
N GLN A 89 -21.82 9.12 -24.11
CA GLN A 89 -21.38 9.35 -22.74
C GLN A 89 -20.08 8.61 -22.52
N TYR A 90 -19.11 9.28 -21.87
CA TYR A 90 -17.85 8.68 -21.49
C TYR A 90 -17.86 8.44 -19.99
N PHE A 91 -17.28 7.33 -19.54
CA PHE A 91 -17.30 6.92 -18.14
C PHE A 91 -16.11 6.04 -17.79
N GLU A 92 -15.83 5.93 -16.48
CA GLU A 92 -14.72 5.15 -15.93
C GLU A 92 -13.35 5.47 -16.57
N PRO A 93 -12.92 6.74 -16.64
CA PRO A 93 -11.56 7.03 -17.04
C PRO A 93 -10.59 6.43 -16.00
N HIS A 94 -9.59 5.67 -16.46
CA HIS A 94 -8.64 5.02 -15.59
C HIS A 94 -7.28 4.86 -16.26
N TRP A 95 -6.27 4.69 -15.43
CA TRP A 95 -4.90 4.43 -15.84
C TRP A 95 -4.71 3.01 -16.35
N GLU A 96 -4.07 2.85 -17.47
CA GLU A 96 -3.67 1.55 -18.01
C GLU A 96 -2.14 1.44 -18.06
N MET A 97 -1.58 0.79 -17.04
CA MET A 97 -0.13 0.69 -16.85
C MET A 97 0.61 0.03 -18.04
N ASN A 98 0.01 -0.95 -18.71
CA ASN A 98 0.65 -1.63 -19.84
C ASN A 98 0.93 -0.68 -21.01
N ASN A 99 -0.01 0.17 -21.34
CA ASN A 99 0.10 1.15 -22.42
C ASN A 99 0.52 2.53 -21.91
N MET A 100 0.65 2.71 -20.60
CA MET A 100 1.06 3.95 -19.94
C MET A 100 0.24 5.16 -20.36
N GLN A 101 -1.07 4.99 -20.43
CA GLN A 101 -2.02 6.03 -20.84
C GLN A 101 -3.36 5.89 -20.13
N VAL A 102 -4.16 6.95 -20.15
CA VAL A 102 -5.53 6.92 -19.66
C VAL A 102 -6.43 6.40 -20.74
N ILE A 103 -7.29 5.46 -20.39
CA ILE A 103 -8.39 4.97 -21.22
C ILE A 103 -9.72 5.20 -20.53
N ALA A 104 -10.79 5.28 -21.30
CA ALA A 104 -12.16 5.35 -20.79
C ALA A 104 -13.06 4.39 -21.57
N TYR A 105 -14.29 4.28 -21.13
CA TYR A 105 -15.33 3.60 -21.88
C TYR A 105 -16.35 4.60 -22.39
N SER A 106 -16.97 4.28 -23.53
CA SER A 106 -18.08 5.05 -24.07
C SER A 106 -19.33 4.21 -24.18
N ARG A 107 -20.46 4.88 -24.01
CA ARG A 107 -21.80 4.38 -24.27
C ARG A 107 -22.49 5.28 -25.28
N SER A 108 -22.90 4.68 -26.41
CA SER A 108 -23.61 5.39 -27.49
C SER A 108 -25.07 5.03 -27.46
N THR A 109 -25.94 6.03 -27.54
CA THR A 109 -27.40 5.86 -27.58
C THR A 109 -28.01 6.67 -28.73
N LEU A 110 -28.98 6.07 -29.41
CA LEU A 110 -29.77 6.72 -30.44
C LEU A 110 -31.25 6.69 -30.04
N PHE A 111 -31.85 7.86 -29.77
CA PHE A 111 -33.24 7.99 -29.30
C PHE A 111 -33.58 7.00 -28.16
N GLY A 112 -32.66 6.81 -27.21
CA GLY A 112 -32.84 5.91 -26.09
C GLY A 112 -32.46 4.44 -26.36
N LEU A 113 -32.26 4.03 -27.60
CA LEU A 113 -31.73 2.70 -27.93
C LEU A 113 -30.22 2.68 -27.74
N ILE A 114 -29.73 1.73 -26.97
CA ILE A 114 -28.26 1.54 -26.74
C ILE A 114 -27.69 0.91 -27.99
N ILE A 115 -26.82 1.65 -28.69
CA ILE A 115 -26.08 1.16 -29.85
C ILE A 115 -24.83 0.43 -29.39
N ASN A 116 -24.13 1.03 -28.45
CA ASN A 116 -22.92 0.47 -27.86
C ASN A 116 -22.92 0.73 -26.35
N ASN A 117 -22.72 -0.30 -25.56
CA ASN A 117 -22.83 -0.17 -24.10
C ASN A 117 -21.47 0.09 -23.40
N LYS A 118 -20.37 -0.49 -23.90
CA LYS A 118 -19.04 -0.36 -23.29
C LYS A 118 -17.96 -0.51 -24.37
N LYS A 119 -17.67 0.58 -25.08
CA LYS A 119 -16.60 0.62 -26.09
C LYS A 119 -15.37 1.26 -25.47
N ARG A 120 -14.22 0.57 -25.53
CA ARG A 120 -12.96 1.10 -25.03
C ARG A 120 -12.47 2.26 -25.89
N ILE A 121 -12.13 3.36 -25.25
CA ILE A 121 -11.61 4.58 -25.87
C ILE A 121 -10.18 4.81 -25.39
N SER A 122 -9.22 4.69 -26.30
CA SER A 122 -7.79 4.86 -26.01
C SER A 122 -7.28 6.29 -26.22
N ASN A 123 -8.08 7.16 -26.79
CA ASN A 123 -7.74 8.55 -27.09
C ASN A 123 -8.59 9.53 -26.26
N TYR A 124 -8.83 9.21 -24.99
CA TYR A 124 -9.67 9.99 -24.09
C TYR A 124 -9.16 11.42 -23.87
N GLN A 125 -7.86 11.66 -24.05
CA GLN A 125 -7.27 13.02 -24.00
C GLN A 125 -7.89 14.01 -25.01
N LYS A 126 -8.51 13.54 -26.10
CA LYS A 126 -9.26 14.41 -27.04
C LYS A 126 -10.58 14.90 -26.47
N ILE A 127 -11.06 14.25 -25.42
CA ILE A 127 -12.36 14.51 -24.78
C ILE A 127 -12.12 15.32 -23.51
N ASN A 128 -11.19 14.87 -22.67
CA ASN A 128 -10.85 15.53 -21.42
C ASN A 128 -9.33 15.40 -21.16
N LEU A 129 -8.58 16.40 -21.60
CA LEU A 129 -7.12 16.42 -21.43
C LEU A 129 -6.71 16.62 -19.98
N GLU A 130 -7.43 17.49 -19.27
CA GLU A 130 -7.13 17.83 -17.87
C GLU A 130 -7.27 16.62 -16.96
N GLU A 131 -8.35 15.86 -17.09
CA GLU A 131 -8.57 14.62 -16.34
C GLU A 131 -7.52 13.55 -16.68
N CYS A 132 -7.12 13.43 -17.97
CA CYS A 132 -6.02 12.53 -18.35
C CYS A 132 -4.70 12.91 -17.69
N ARG A 133 -4.40 14.22 -17.61
CA ARG A 133 -3.19 14.74 -16.98
C ARG A 133 -3.19 14.46 -15.48
N GLU A 134 -4.29 14.72 -14.80
CA GLU A 134 -4.43 14.45 -13.37
C GLU A 134 -4.26 12.97 -13.07
N ILE A 135 -4.96 12.09 -13.79
CA ILE A 135 -4.85 10.64 -13.61
C ILE A 135 -3.42 10.16 -13.90
N PHE A 136 -2.76 10.68 -14.94
CA PHE A 136 -1.37 10.34 -15.25
C PHE A 136 -0.43 10.70 -14.09
N ILE A 137 -0.52 11.93 -13.57
CA ILE A 137 0.34 12.37 -12.47
C ILE A 137 0.09 11.51 -11.22
N ARG A 138 -1.17 11.35 -10.82
CA ARG A 138 -1.53 10.57 -9.63
C ARG A 138 -1.10 9.11 -9.74
N LYS A 139 -1.47 8.45 -10.83
CA LYS A 139 -1.24 7.02 -10.98
C LYS A 139 0.20 6.67 -11.33
N ALA A 140 0.79 7.35 -12.31
CA ALA A 140 2.14 7.02 -12.74
C ALA A 140 3.23 7.62 -11.84
N LEU A 141 3.15 8.92 -11.50
CA LEU A 141 4.24 9.63 -10.85
C LEU A 141 4.15 9.61 -9.32
N VAL A 142 2.94 9.61 -8.75
CA VAL A 142 2.72 9.57 -7.29
C VAL A 142 2.60 8.13 -6.80
N GLU A 143 1.60 7.36 -7.29
CA GLU A 143 1.33 6.00 -6.83
C GLU A 143 2.31 4.96 -7.39
N GLY A 144 3.08 5.31 -8.39
CA GLY A 144 4.14 4.44 -8.88
C GLY A 144 3.72 3.38 -9.90
N GLU A 145 2.57 3.51 -10.50
CA GLU A 145 2.07 2.58 -11.53
C GLU A 145 2.78 2.79 -12.88
N VAL A 146 4.10 2.49 -12.91
CA VAL A 146 4.98 2.65 -14.07
C VAL A 146 5.47 1.28 -14.56
N ASN A 147 5.42 1.04 -15.85
CA ASN A 147 5.94 -0.19 -16.43
C ASN A 147 7.50 -0.22 -16.42
N ASN A 148 8.07 -1.42 -16.52
CA ASN A 148 9.52 -1.63 -16.42
C ASN A 148 10.34 -0.82 -17.44
N PHE A 149 9.79 -0.57 -18.62
CA PHE A 149 10.51 0.20 -19.67
C PHE A 149 10.78 1.63 -19.22
N TYR A 150 9.75 2.36 -18.79
CA TYR A 150 9.89 3.73 -18.30
C TYR A 150 10.56 3.80 -16.93
N PHE A 151 10.33 2.82 -16.07
CA PHE A 151 11.01 2.70 -14.78
C PHE A 151 12.54 2.70 -14.94
N GLN A 152 13.06 1.96 -15.91
CA GLN A 152 14.51 1.94 -16.19
C GLN A 152 15.01 3.21 -16.84
N LYS A 153 14.18 3.86 -17.63
CA LYS A 153 14.52 5.04 -18.41
C LYS A 153 14.54 6.33 -17.58
N TRP A 154 13.61 6.47 -16.63
CA TRP A 154 13.45 7.69 -15.83
C TRP A 154 14.32 7.66 -14.58
N LYS A 155 15.50 8.26 -14.64
CA LYS A 155 16.47 8.27 -13.54
C LYS A 155 15.95 8.98 -12.29
N PHE A 156 15.22 10.10 -12.45
CA PHE A 156 14.60 10.82 -11.33
C PHE A 156 13.66 9.90 -10.56
N TYR A 157 12.90 9.09 -11.26
CA TYR A 157 11.89 8.22 -10.68
C TYR A 157 12.50 7.16 -9.74
N GLN A 158 13.61 6.53 -10.18
CA GLN A 158 14.35 5.59 -9.33
C GLN A 158 14.96 6.26 -8.10
N HIS A 159 15.45 7.51 -8.25
CA HIS A 159 15.96 8.29 -7.14
C HIS A 159 14.85 8.65 -6.15
N ASN A 160 13.74 9.18 -6.65
CA ASN A 160 12.60 9.59 -5.82
C ASN A 160 12.00 8.42 -5.02
N LEU A 161 11.86 7.24 -5.63
CA LEU A 161 11.42 6.04 -4.92
C LEU A 161 12.37 5.66 -3.77
N LYS A 162 13.68 5.78 -3.96
CA LYS A 162 14.66 5.50 -2.89
C LYS A 162 14.53 6.50 -1.74
N GLU A 163 14.34 7.78 -2.06
CA GLU A 163 14.14 8.82 -1.03
C GLU A 163 12.83 8.60 -0.26
N ILE A 164 11.72 8.30 -0.94
CA ILE A 164 10.44 7.96 -0.31
C ILE A 164 10.61 6.75 0.62
N GLN A 165 11.19 5.66 0.14
CA GLN A 165 11.45 4.46 0.94
C GLN A 165 12.36 4.75 2.14
N ALA A 166 13.33 5.65 1.98
CA ALA A 166 14.19 6.05 3.10
C ALA A 166 13.41 6.77 4.20
N ILE A 167 12.43 7.61 3.83
CA ILE A 167 11.57 8.33 4.78
C ILE A 167 10.53 7.39 5.41
N GLU A 168 9.90 6.50 4.65
CA GLU A 168 9.03 5.45 5.18
C GLU A 168 9.76 4.60 6.24
N ASN A 169 11.02 4.26 5.98
CA ASN A 169 11.85 3.57 6.98
C ASN A 169 12.07 4.41 8.26
N ILE A 170 12.11 5.73 8.15
CA ILE A 170 12.18 6.62 9.31
C ILE A 170 10.86 6.60 10.09
N GLU A 171 9.72 6.67 9.40
CA GLU A 171 8.39 6.56 10.01
C GLU A 171 8.23 5.23 10.78
N HIS A 172 8.62 4.12 10.17
CA HIS A 172 8.61 2.82 10.83
C HIS A 172 9.50 2.78 12.09
N LYS A 173 10.65 3.44 12.06
CA LYS A 173 11.57 3.52 13.21
C LYS A 173 11.01 4.38 14.33
N GLN A 174 10.45 5.52 14.00
CA GLN A 174 9.85 6.46 14.97
C GLN A 174 8.45 6.06 15.40
N ARG A 175 7.82 5.09 14.74
CA ARG A 175 6.39 4.77 14.93
C ARG A 175 5.47 5.97 14.73
N ARG A 176 5.80 6.81 13.74
CA ARG A 176 5.02 7.99 13.34
C ARG A 176 4.66 7.88 11.86
N GLN A 177 3.44 8.29 11.50
CA GLN A 177 2.92 8.27 10.13
C GLN A 177 2.86 9.67 9.50
N ASP A 178 3.42 10.66 10.15
CA ASP A 178 3.32 12.07 9.77
C ASP A 178 4.66 12.70 9.33
N VAL A 179 5.66 11.88 9.05
CA VAL A 179 7.00 12.35 8.62
C VAL A 179 7.04 12.60 7.12
N LEU A 180 6.49 11.67 6.32
CA LEU A 180 6.38 11.82 4.87
C LEU A 180 5.30 12.84 4.51
N ILE A 181 5.55 13.64 3.49
CA ILE A 181 4.49 14.44 2.86
C ILE A 181 3.46 13.50 2.24
N ASP A 182 2.18 13.92 2.24
CA ASP A 182 1.12 13.13 1.63
C ASP A 182 1.17 13.16 0.09
N ASP A 183 0.47 12.22 -0.53
CA ASP A 183 0.42 12.09 -1.98
C ASP A 183 -0.08 13.36 -2.68
N GLU A 184 -0.90 14.17 -2.00
CA GLU A 184 -1.40 15.43 -2.54
C GLU A 184 -0.29 16.47 -2.71
N LEU A 185 0.65 16.56 -1.78
CA LEU A 185 1.81 17.46 -1.91
C LEU A 185 2.77 16.97 -3.00
N ILE A 186 2.96 15.66 -3.14
CA ILE A 186 3.74 15.08 -4.26
C ILE A 186 3.04 15.39 -5.59
N PHE A 187 1.72 15.24 -5.65
CA PHE A 187 0.93 15.61 -6.81
C PHE A 187 1.13 17.07 -7.20
N GLN A 188 0.97 18.00 -6.25
CA GLN A 188 1.15 19.44 -6.46
C GLN A 188 2.55 19.81 -6.94
N PHE A 189 3.59 19.09 -6.47
CA PHE A 189 4.95 19.27 -6.96
C PHE A 189 5.04 18.97 -8.47
N TYR A 190 4.54 17.83 -8.91
CA TYR A 190 4.54 17.49 -10.34
C TYR A 190 3.58 18.36 -11.14
N ASP A 191 2.42 18.66 -10.62
CA ASP A 191 1.41 19.49 -11.29
C ASP A 191 1.92 20.89 -11.61
N LYS A 192 2.69 21.49 -10.70
CA LYS A 192 3.32 22.81 -10.88
C LYS A 192 4.46 22.81 -11.91
N LEU A 193 5.19 21.71 -12.02
CA LEU A 193 6.38 21.63 -12.89
C LEU A 193 6.07 21.16 -14.30
N LEU A 194 5.04 20.31 -14.45
CA LEU A 194 4.71 19.72 -15.74
C LEU A 194 3.79 20.61 -16.57
N PRO A 195 4.08 20.82 -17.86
CA PRO A 195 3.19 21.50 -18.80
C PRO A 195 1.81 20.82 -18.90
N ASN A 196 0.81 21.59 -19.32
CA ASN A 196 -0.58 21.13 -19.41
C ASN A 196 -0.82 20.09 -20.52
N ASP A 197 0.09 19.95 -21.47
CA ASP A 197 0.02 18.99 -22.58
C ASP A 197 0.62 17.62 -22.24
N ILE A 198 1.05 17.41 -21.00
CA ILE A 198 1.58 16.13 -20.50
C ILE A 198 0.45 15.32 -19.89
N PHE A 199 0.03 14.25 -20.56
CA PHE A 199 -1.13 13.44 -20.19
C PHE A 199 -0.89 11.91 -20.25
N ASN A 200 0.29 11.48 -20.66
CA ASN A 200 0.69 10.07 -20.71
C ASN A 200 2.21 9.93 -20.68
N ALA A 201 2.71 8.71 -20.58
CA ALA A 201 4.15 8.47 -20.51
C ALA A 201 4.92 8.91 -21.79
N ALA A 202 4.31 8.84 -22.96
CA ALA A 202 4.97 9.23 -24.20
C ALA A 202 5.19 10.74 -24.28
N SER A 203 4.16 11.55 -23.97
CA SER A 203 4.28 13.02 -23.93
C SER A 203 5.24 13.45 -22.83
N PHE A 204 5.17 12.80 -21.67
CA PHE A 204 6.09 13.04 -20.56
C PHE A 204 7.54 12.71 -20.92
N ASP A 205 7.78 11.55 -21.50
CA ASP A 205 9.15 11.11 -21.86
C ASP A 205 9.79 12.05 -22.90
N PHE A 206 9.02 12.49 -23.88
CA PHE A 206 9.48 13.47 -24.86
C PHE A 206 9.87 14.79 -24.20
N TRP A 207 9.02 15.32 -23.34
CA TRP A 207 9.28 16.54 -22.57
C TRP A 207 10.48 16.36 -21.62
N TYR A 208 10.51 15.25 -20.87
CA TYR A 208 11.57 14.96 -19.91
C TYR A 208 12.94 14.89 -20.57
N GLN A 209 13.09 14.18 -21.67
CA GLN A 209 14.37 14.08 -22.37
C GLN A 209 14.88 15.42 -22.88
N LYS A 210 13.99 16.26 -23.40
CA LYS A 210 14.34 17.59 -23.88
C LYS A 210 14.84 18.49 -22.74
N ASN A 211 14.20 18.46 -21.59
CA ASN A 211 14.52 19.33 -20.45
C ASN A 211 15.64 18.76 -19.57
N TYR A 212 15.78 17.44 -19.48
CA TYR A 212 16.83 16.77 -18.69
C TYR A 212 18.25 17.13 -19.17
N GLN A 213 18.44 17.43 -20.46
CA GLN A 213 19.72 17.87 -20.97
C GLN A 213 20.14 19.25 -20.43
N GLN A 214 19.17 20.10 -20.14
CA GLN A 214 19.40 21.46 -19.62
C GLN A 214 19.43 21.50 -18.09
N GLN A 215 18.60 20.73 -17.43
CA GLN A 215 18.46 20.69 -15.98
C GLN A 215 18.30 19.27 -15.48
N LYS A 216 19.42 18.67 -15.05
CA LYS A 216 19.47 17.24 -14.66
C LYS A 216 18.64 16.90 -13.43
N ASP A 217 18.43 17.86 -12.53
CA ASP A 217 17.79 17.66 -11.23
C ASP A 217 16.34 18.15 -11.18
N LEU A 218 15.73 18.47 -12.34
CA LEU A 218 14.42 19.14 -12.42
C LEU A 218 13.29 18.42 -11.66
N LEU A 219 13.30 17.09 -11.65
CA LEU A 219 12.24 16.25 -11.02
C LEU A 219 12.75 15.45 -9.82
N PHE A 220 13.96 15.70 -9.37
CA PHE A 220 14.52 15.00 -8.23
C PHE A 220 14.00 15.61 -6.93
N PHE A 221 13.51 14.78 -6.06
CA PHE A 221 13.14 15.21 -4.71
C PHE A 221 14.38 15.45 -3.86
N ASN A 222 14.36 16.54 -3.11
CA ASN A 222 15.24 16.72 -1.97
C ASN A 222 14.56 16.14 -0.73
N ARG A 223 15.33 15.48 0.13
CA ARG A 223 14.82 14.85 1.34
C ARG A 223 14.04 15.83 2.23
N ASN A 224 14.47 17.08 2.30
CA ASN A 224 13.77 18.11 3.09
C ASN A 224 12.40 18.47 2.52
N ASP A 225 12.22 18.35 1.19
CA ASP A 225 10.95 18.64 0.52
C ASP A 225 9.90 17.55 0.76
N LEU A 226 10.37 16.33 1.09
CA LEU A 226 9.55 15.15 1.36
C LEU A 226 9.19 14.97 2.84
N MET A 227 9.72 15.80 3.74
CA MET A 227 9.51 15.65 5.19
C MET A 227 8.65 16.81 5.72
N LYS A 228 7.52 16.47 6.33
CA LYS A 228 6.66 17.44 7.05
C LYS A 228 7.34 18.01 8.28
N HIS A 229 8.13 17.19 8.97
CA HIS A 229 8.82 17.54 10.20
C HIS A 229 10.23 16.97 10.21
N ASN A 230 11.15 17.68 10.86
CA ASN A 230 12.49 17.14 11.09
C ASN A 230 12.40 15.87 11.95
N ALA A 231 12.93 14.76 11.43
CA ALA A 231 13.02 13.51 12.14
C ALA A 231 14.18 13.54 13.14
N GLU A 232 14.11 14.43 14.13
CA GLU A 232 15.11 14.54 15.18
C GLU A 232 15.19 13.23 15.99
N GLY A 233 16.41 12.74 16.19
CA GLY A 233 16.66 11.53 17.00
C GLY A 233 16.69 10.22 16.24
N VAL A 234 16.38 10.16 14.93
CA VAL A 234 16.58 8.95 14.12
C VAL A 234 17.96 8.93 13.50
N THR A 235 18.88 8.29 14.19
CA THR A 235 20.21 8.04 13.67
C THR A 235 20.43 6.53 13.49
N SER A 236 21.46 6.14 12.75
CA SER A 236 21.87 4.74 12.68
C SER A 236 22.32 4.18 14.04
N HIS A 237 22.61 5.04 15.01
CA HIS A 237 22.92 4.66 16.38
C HIS A 237 21.67 4.31 17.18
N THR A 238 20.60 5.12 17.08
CA THR A 238 19.33 4.88 17.82
C THR A 238 18.52 3.75 17.21
N PHE A 239 18.53 3.62 15.87
CA PHE A 239 17.83 2.57 15.12
C PHE A 239 18.76 1.86 14.14
N PRO A 240 19.66 1.01 14.65
CA PRO A 240 20.67 0.35 13.84
C PRO A 240 20.03 -0.66 12.87
N PRO A 241 20.55 -0.82 11.64
CA PRO A 241 20.08 -1.84 10.71
C PRO A 241 20.46 -3.26 11.14
N HIS A 242 21.36 -3.37 12.11
CA HIS A 242 21.84 -4.64 12.62
C HIS A 242 22.07 -4.58 14.13
N LEU A 243 21.82 -5.70 14.80
CA LEU A 243 22.19 -5.91 16.21
C LEU A 243 23.39 -6.84 16.28
N ILE A 244 24.42 -6.45 17.04
CA ILE A 244 25.61 -7.28 17.25
C ILE A 244 25.50 -7.96 18.60
N ILE A 245 25.44 -9.30 18.60
CA ILE A 245 25.37 -10.14 19.79
C ILE A 245 26.45 -11.20 19.68
N ASN A 246 27.33 -11.30 20.69
CA ASN A 246 28.45 -12.25 20.72
C ASN A 246 29.30 -12.19 19.43
N ASN A 247 29.60 -11.00 18.93
CA ASN A 247 30.32 -10.73 17.68
C ASN A 247 29.63 -11.24 16.41
N ILE A 248 28.34 -11.65 16.49
CA ILE A 248 27.53 -12.04 15.35
C ILE A 248 26.58 -10.90 15.01
N LYS A 249 26.51 -10.56 13.72
CA LYS A 249 25.69 -9.48 13.19
C LYS A 249 24.33 -10.03 12.71
N TYR A 250 23.24 -9.59 13.35
CA TYR A 250 21.87 -9.97 13.00
C TYR A 250 21.16 -8.80 12.35
N SER A 251 20.48 -9.02 11.24
CA SER A 251 19.71 -7.98 10.56
C SER A 251 18.43 -7.64 11.33
N LEU A 252 18.16 -6.35 11.46
CA LEU A 252 16.92 -5.81 12.02
C LEU A 252 16.05 -5.22 10.92
N SER A 253 14.75 -5.42 11.03
CA SER A 253 13.73 -4.70 10.26
C SER A 253 12.73 -4.04 11.20
N TYR A 254 12.27 -2.86 10.81
CA TYR A 254 11.35 -2.03 11.57
C TYR A 254 10.03 -1.95 10.82
N HIS A 255 8.93 -2.11 11.52
CA HIS A 255 7.60 -2.07 10.93
C HIS A 255 6.64 -1.34 11.86
N PHE A 256 5.89 -0.40 11.32
CA PHE A 256 4.86 0.31 12.06
C PHE A 256 3.49 0.02 11.43
N GLU A 257 2.78 -0.94 11.98
CA GLU A 257 1.44 -1.32 11.59
C GLU A 257 0.71 -1.82 12.84
N PRO A 258 0.07 -0.90 13.58
CA PRO A 258 -0.64 -1.26 14.81
C PRO A 258 -1.62 -2.42 14.57
N ASN A 259 -1.63 -3.39 15.48
CA ASN A 259 -2.41 -4.63 15.40
C ASN A 259 -1.90 -5.69 14.41
N SER A 260 -0.86 -5.42 13.64
CA SER A 260 -0.20 -6.43 12.80
C SER A 260 0.72 -7.34 13.63
N HIS A 261 0.83 -8.62 13.25
CA HIS A 261 1.80 -9.53 13.83
C HIS A 261 3.26 -9.14 13.54
N LYS A 262 3.47 -8.28 12.53
CA LYS A 262 4.79 -7.75 12.14
C LYS A 262 5.15 -6.45 12.86
N ASP A 263 4.19 -5.80 13.55
CA ASP A 263 4.42 -4.50 14.19
C ASP A 263 5.60 -4.53 15.16
N GLY A 264 6.46 -3.51 15.13
CA GLY A 264 7.64 -3.37 15.98
C GLY A 264 8.96 -3.76 15.29
N ILE A 265 9.87 -4.32 16.05
CA ILE A 265 11.22 -4.69 15.60
C ILE A 265 11.28 -6.19 15.36
N THR A 266 11.78 -6.59 14.21
CA THR A 266 12.01 -7.99 13.86
C THR A 266 13.52 -8.25 13.68
N ILE A 267 14.05 -9.21 14.44
CA ILE A 267 15.41 -9.72 14.26
C ILE A 267 15.38 -10.97 13.38
N SER A 268 16.23 -11.01 12.35
CA SER A 268 16.38 -12.17 11.47
C SER A 268 17.54 -13.02 11.91
N VAL A 269 17.27 -14.28 12.24
CA VAL A 269 18.25 -15.22 12.82
C VAL A 269 18.31 -16.48 11.96
N PRO A 270 19.50 -16.84 11.43
CA PRO A 270 19.70 -18.13 10.80
C PRO A 270 19.41 -19.28 11.77
N LEU A 271 18.77 -20.35 11.30
CA LEU A 271 18.40 -21.51 12.12
C LEU A 271 19.62 -22.10 12.89
N GLU A 272 20.79 -22.07 12.27
CA GLU A 272 22.03 -22.60 12.85
C GLU A 272 22.49 -21.83 14.10
N LEU A 273 22.15 -20.54 14.18
CA LEU A 273 22.54 -19.63 15.27
C LEU A 273 21.44 -19.48 16.34
N LEU A 274 20.25 -20.05 16.11
CA LEU A 274 19.12 -19.91 17.01
C LEU A 274 19.41 -20.36 18.45
N ASN A 275 20.15 -21.45 18.61
CA ASN A 275 20.50 -22.00 19.93
C ASN A 275 21.45 -21.11 20.73
N SER A 276 22.34 -20.39 20.06
CA SER A 276 23.32 -19.50 20.69
C SER A 276 22.79 -18.10 21.01
N LEU A 277 21.54 -17.80 20.59
CA LEU A 277 20.94 -16.48 20.78
C LEU A 277 20.56 -16.25 22.26
N PRO A 278 21.10 -15.23 22.94
CA PRO A 278 20.75 -14.88 24.31
C PRO A 278 19.45 -14.08 24.35
N LEU A 279 18.33 -14.78 24.55
CA LEU A 279 16.98 -14.19 24.46
C LEU A 279 16.77 -13.00 25.41
N LYS A 280 17.37 -13.01 26.59
CA LYS A 280 17.23 -11.91 27.56
C LYS A 280 17.90 -10.60 27.11
N GLN A 281 18.91 -10.66 26.24
CA GLN A 281 19.53 -9.46 25.66
C GLN A 281 18.58 -8.78 24.64
N LEU A 282 17.68 -9.54 23.99
CA LEU A 282 16.70 -8.99 23.07
C LEU A 282 15.60 -8.15 23.77
N ASP A 283 15.50 -8.29 25.10
CA ASP A 283 14.59 -7.49 25.93
C ASP A 283 14.91 -5.99 25.85
N TRP A 284 16.18 -5.64 25.61
CA TRP A 284 16.63 -4.24 25.49
C TRP A 284 16.21 -3.58 24.18
N LEU A 285 15.67 -4.30 23.21
CA LEU A 285 15.31 -3.79 21.89
C LEU A 285 16.48 -3.05 21.20
N VAL A 286 16.24 -1.78 20.85
CA VAL A 286 17.23 -0.85 20.29
C VAL A 286 17.26 0.44 21.08
N PRO A 287 18.37 1.22 21.06
CA PRO A 287 18.50 2.44 21.86
C PRO A 287 17.34 3.42 21.69
N GLY A 288 16.76 3.54 20.48
CA GLY A 288 15.64 4.45 20.19
C GLY A 288 14.32 4.09 20.88
N LEU A 289 14.11 2.83 21.27
CA LEU A 289 12.85 2.38 21.91
C LEU A 289 13.03 2.00 23.40
N VAL A 290 14.26 1.83 23.85
CA VAL A 290 14.50 1.34 25.21
C VAL A 290 13.93 2.28 26.28
N LYS A 291 14.04 3.58 26.09
CA LYS A 291 13.51 4.60 27.03
C LYS A 291 11.99 4.51 27.16
N GLU A 292 11.29 4.42 26.02
CA GLU A 292 9.84 4.29 26.00
C GLU A 292 9.36 2.98 26.63
N LYS A 293 10.04 1.86 26.32
CA LYS A 293 9.75 0.57 26.93
C LYS A 293 9.89 0.62 28.46
N ILE A 294 10.96 1.20 28.97
CA ILE A 294 11.18 1.31 30.41
C ILE A 294 10.09 2.19 31.07
N LEU A 295 9.75 3.34 30.46
CA LEU A 295 8.67 4.18 30.94
C LEU A 295 7.33 3.44 30.97
N ALA A 296 7.01 2.69 29.90
CA ALA A 296 5.80 1.88 29.86
C ALA A 296 5.83 0.77 30.93
N LEU A 297 6.95 0.11 31.13
CA LEU A 297 7.12 -0.93 32.15
C LEU A 297 6.94 -0.39 33.57
N LEU A 298 7.53 0.77 33.88
CA LEU A 298 7.34 1.44 35.18
C LEU A 298 5.89 1.87 35.43
N LYS A 299 5.15 2.20 34.38
CA LYS A 299 3.70 2.53 34.48
C LYS A 299 2.85 1.31 34.85
N THR A 300 3.35 0.08 34.64
CA THR A 300 2.63 -1.14 35.05
C THR A 300 2.71 -1.38 36.56
N LEU A 301 3.62 -0.74 37.28
CA LEU A 301 3.72 -0.85 38.72
C LEU A 301 2.46 -0.31 39.40
N PRO A 302 2.03 -0.92 40.54
CA PRO A 302 1.01 -0.36 41.41
C PRO A 302 1.32 1.09 41.76
N GLN A 303 0.30 1.95 41.83
CA GLN A 303 0.47 3.39 42.06
C GLN A 303 1.35 3.71 43.28
N ARG A 304 1.18 2.94 44.36
CA ARG A 304 1.91 3.09 45.62
C ARG A 304 3.41 2.87 45.47
N LEU A 305 3.83 1.90 44.67
CA LEU A 305 5.25 1.60 44.34
C LEU A 305 5.79 2.61 43.34
N ARG A 306 5.01 2.94 42.31
CA ARG A 306 5.38 3.89 41.28
C ARG A 306 5.64 5.30 41.81
N SER A 307 4.91 5.74 42.85
CA SER A 307 5.09 7.07 43.45
C SER A 307 6.48 7.31 44.03
N GLN A 308 7.21 6.23 44.37
CA GLN A 308 8.60 6.32 44.88
C GLN A 308 9.61 6.67 43.79
N LEU A 309 9.22 6.48 42.49
CA LEU A 309 10.09 6.68 41.35
C LEU A 309 9.78 7.95 40.55
N VAL A 310 8.88 8.78 41.05
CA VAL A 310 8.46 10.05 40.40
C VAL A 310 9.53 11.13 40.60
N PRO A 311 9.85 11.93 39.54
CA PRO A 311 9.32 11.92 38.18
C PRO A 311 9.91 10.75 37.33
N LEU A 312 9.04 9.96 36.71
CA LEU A 312 9.46 8.78 35.94
C LEU A 312 10.44 9.11 34.80
N PRO A 313 10.28 10.17 33.99
CA PRO A 313 11.24 10.49 32.94
C PRO A 313 12.66 10.72 33.50
N THR A 314 12.78 11.49 34.57
CA THR A 314 14.08 11.77 35.24
C THR A 314 14.70 10.50 35.83
N PHE A 315 13.85 9.63 36.39
CA PHE A 315 14.31 8.35 36.92
C PHE A 315 14.88 7.46 35.79
N VAL A 316 14.19 7.40 34.64
CA VAL A 316 14.63 6.61 33.48
C VAL A 316 15.92 7.18 32.88
N ASP A 317 16.05 8.49 32.76
CA ASP A 317 17.28 9.12 32.27
C ASP A 317 18.47 8.82 33.19
N GLY A 318 18.26 8.87 34.51
CA GLY A 318 19.27 8.45 35.49
C GLY A 318 19.66 6.97 35.40
N PHE A 319 18.65 6.10 35.18
CA PHE A 319 18.89 4.68 34.99
C PHE A 319 19.69 4.40 33.69
N LEU A 320 19.31 5.01 32.58
CA LEU A 320 20.03 4.82 31.31
C LEU A 320 21.46 5.34 31.39
N SER A 321 21.68 6.49 32.05
CA SER A 321 23.03 7.02 32.31
C SER A 321 23.85 6.06 33.17
N PHE A 322 23.26 5.47 34.21
CA PHE A 322 23.90 4.48 35.08
C PHE A 322 24.32 3.24 34.29
N ILE A 323 23.43 2.70 33.43
CA ILE A 323 23.72 1.51 32.64
C ILE A 323 24.79 1.75 31.55
N ASN A 324 24.83 2.95 30.97
CA ASN A 324 25.75 3.29 29.89
C ASN A 324 27.14 3.70 30.36
N ASN A 325 27.25 4.27 31.54
CA ASN A 325 28.51 4.80 32.07
C ASN A 325 29.26 3.83 33.01
N ALA A 326 28.73 2.63 33.21
CA ALA A 326 29.30 1.72 34.19
C ALA A 326 30.04 0.56 33.50
N ASP A 327 31.37 0.54 33.69
CA ASP A 327 32.27 -0.55 33.29
C ASP A 327 32.30 -1.72 34.27
N SER A 328 31.44 -1.73 35.30
CA SER A 328 31.46 -2.77 36.32
C SER A 328 30.89 -4.09 35.81
N ASN A 329 31.59 -5.19 36.09
CA ASN A 329 31.14 -6.54 35.74
C ASN A 329 29.76 -6.91 36.31
N GLU A 330 29.37 -6.30 37.43
CA GLU A 330 28.11 -6.54 38.10
C GLU A 330 26.95 -5.96 37.28
N ILE A 331 27.09 -4.76 36.77
CA ILE A 331 26.05 -4.10 35.95
C ILE A 331 25.87 -4.84 34.63
N GLN A 332 26.95 -5.28 34.01
CA GLN A 332 26.88 -6.11 32.80
C GLN A 332 26.19 -7.46 33.07
N LYS A 333 26.44 -8.05 34.22
CA LYS A 333 25.77 -9.28 34.64
C LYS A 333 24.25 -9.10 34.80
N GLU A 334 23.83 -8.00 35.44
CA GLU A 334 22.39 -7.68 35.61
C GLU A 334 21.75 -7.30 34.29
N LYS A 335 22.43 -6.56 33.44
CA LYS A 335 21.99 -6.23 32.08
C LYS A 335 21.73 -7.49 31.25
N ASN A 336 22.56 -8.51 31.38
CA ASN A 336 22.37 -9.78 30.67
C ASN A 336 21.19 -10.61 31.17
N LYS A 337 20.66 -10.32 32.36
CA LYS A 337 19.46 -10.95 32.91
C LYS A 337 18.16 -10.29 32.43
N GLY A 338 18.24 -9.13 31.77
CA GLY A 338 17.11 -8.36 31.21
C GLY A 338 16.82 -7.04 31.96
N ILE A 339 15.87 -6.27 31.39
CA ILE A 339 15.59 -4.90 31.87
C ILE A 339 15.11 -4.85 33.32
N ILE A 340 14.22 -5.77 33.72
CA ILE A 340 13.67 -5.78 35.10
C ILE A 340 14.79 -6.02 36.12
N SER A 341 15.69 -6.96 35.86
CA SER A 341 16.82 -7.22 36.77
C SER A 341 17.73 -6.02 36.92
N ALA A 342 18.04 -5.35 35.81
CA ALA A 342 18.88 -4.15 35.83
C ALA A 342 18.17 -2.97 36.53
N LEU A 343 16.84 -2.80 36.37
CA LEU A 343 16.07 -1.80 37.08
C LEU A 343 16.07 -2.02 38.60
N LEU A 344 15.83 -3.25 39.02
CA LEU A 344 15.84 -3.60 40.45
C LEU A 344 17.20 -3.37 41.05
N TYR A 345 18.28 -3.71 40.35
CA TYR A 345 19.64 -3.43 40.80
C TYR A 345 19.89 -1.92 40.96
N TYR A 346 19.43 -1.10 40.00
CA TYR A 346 19.58 0.36 40.11
C TYR A 346 18.76 0.94 41.27
N ILE A 347 17.54 0.48 41.47
CA ILE A 347 16.67 0.90 42.60
C ILE A 347 17.39 0.59 43.92
N PHE A 348 17.89 -0.64 44.07
CA PHE A 348 18.61 -1.07 45.24
C PHE A 348 19.87 -0.22 45.53
N GLN A 349 20.66 0.10 44.49
CA GLN A 349 21.83 0.96 44.64
C GLN A 349 21.43 2.39 45.08
N LYS A 350 20.34 2.92 44.56
CA LYS A 350 19.83 4.26 44.93
C LYS A 350 19.29 4.31 46.35
N GLU A 351 18.64 3.27 46.83
CA GLU A 351 18.17 3.12 48.20
C GLU A 351 19.36 3.05 49.18
N ASN A 352 20.38 2.26 48.85
CA ASN A 352 21.58 2.16 49.68
C ASN A 352 22.36 3.48 49.80
N LEU A 353 22.40 4.28 48.71
CA LEU A 353 23.04 5.58 48.73
C LEU A 353 22.24 6.59 49.60
N ASN A 354 20.90 6.54 49.57
CA ASN A 354 20.05 7.39 50.35
C ASN A 354 19.95 6.98 51.84
N SER A 355 20.29 5.72 52.14
CA SER A 355 20.26 5.14 53.50
C SER A 355 21.53 5.36 54.29
N ARG A 356 22.61 5.85 53.66
CA ARG A 356 23.84 6.23 54.37
C ARG A 356 23.62 7.49 55.21
N GLY A 357 22.88 7.35 56.34
CA GLY A 357 22.64 8.41 57.28
C GLY A 357 21.27 8.39 58.00
N LYS A 358 20.42 7.43 57.73
CA LYS A 358 19.10 7.28 58.39
C LYS A 358 18.86 5.86 58.84
N ASN A 359 18.51 5.62 60.10
CA ASN A 359 17.98 4.36 60.60
C ASN A 359 16.69 4.00 59.81
N VAL A 360 16.77 3.20 58.80
CA VAL A 360 15.63 2.74 58.00
C VAL A 360 14.97 1.62 58.75
N ARG A 361 13.75 1.84 59.26
CA ARG A 361 12.88 0.77 59.71
C ARG A 361 12.56 -0.11 58.51
N ASN A 362 12.88 -1.39 58.60
CA ASN A 362 12.60 -2.45 57.63
C ASN A 362 11.09 -2.61 57.43
N ASN A 363 10.46 -1.81 56.59
CA ASN A 363 9.09 -2.04 56.13
C ASN A 363 9.17 -2.81 54.78
N ASN A 364 9.13 -4.11 54.85
CA ASN A 364 9.08 -5.01 53.68
C ASN A 364 7.87 -4.80 52.76
N GLU A 365 6.84 -4.07 53.17
CA GLU A 365 5.62 -3.83 52.43
C GLU A 365 5.77 -2.88 51.21
N TYR A 366 6.89 -2.19 51.06
CA TYR A 366 7.10 -1.19 50.02
C TYR A 366 8.25 -1.51 49.06
N LYS A 367 8.74 -2.74 49.09
CA LYS A 367 9.84 -3.14 48.23
C LYS A 367 9.36 -3.51 46.84
N ILE A 368 9.95 -2.90 45.81
CA ILE A 368 9.68 -3.26 44.42
C ILE A 368 10.37 -4.60 44.12
N LEU A 369 9.56 -5.61 43.76
CA LEU A 369 9.99 -6.95 43.43
C LEU A 369 9.78 -7.23 41.93
N PRO A 370 10.42 -8.27 41.36
CA PRO A 370 10.19 -8.65 39.94
C PRO A 370 8.70 -8.83 39.62
N GLU A 371 7.93 -9.42 40.53
CA GLU A 371 6.49 -9.72 40.40
C GLU A 371 5.62 -8.45 40.46
N SER A 372 6.19 -7.32 40.86
CA SER A 372 5.47 -6.05 40.87
C SER A 372 5.27 -5.48 39.46
N PHE A 373 6.12 -5.88 38.52
CA PHE A 373 6.02 -5.49 37.12
C PHE A 373 5.04 -6.40 36.37
N ARG A 374 4.31 -5.84 35.43
CA ARG A 374 3.34 -6.56 34.59
C ARG A 374 3.69 -6.39 33.11
N PRO A 375 4.75 -7.05 32.62
CA PRO A 375 5.17 -6.92 31.22
C PRO A 375 4.09 -7.35 30.23
N GLU A 376 3.17 -8.23 30.61
CA GLU A 376 2.04 -8.67 29.80
C GLU A 376 1.07 -7.52 29.43
N LEU A 377 1.11 -6.40 30.15
CA LEU A 377 0.31 -5.21 29.83
C LEU A 377 0.99 -4.27 28.82
N LEU A 378 2.21 -4.57 28.44
CA LEU A 378 2.92 -3.77 27.43
C LEU A 378 2.37 -4.04 26.04
N SER A 379 2.37 -2.98 25.21
CA SER A 379 2.01 -3.12 23.81
C SER A 379 2.96 -4.08 23.07
N PRO A 380 2.45 -4.87 22.11
CA PRO A 380 3.23 -5.91 21.42
C PRO A 380 4.54 -5.44 20.81
N HIS A 381 4.63 -4.19 20.35
CA HIS A 381 5.83 -3.63 19.73
C HIS A 381 7.03 -3.46 20.70
N PHE A 382 6.80 -3.51 22.01
CA PHE A 382 7.87 -3.53 23.02
C PHE A 382 8.52 -4.91 23.17
N PHE A 383 8.08 -5.91 22.40
CA PHE A 383 8.69 -7.23 22.34
C PHE A 383 9.30 -7.46 20.96
N MET A 384 10.56 -7.90 20.95
CA MET A 384 11.25 -8.25 19.71
C MET A 384 10.56 -9.39 18.99
N ASN A 385 10.28 -9.23 17.69
CA ASN A 385 9.89 -10.33 16.82
C ASN A 385 11.13 -11.12 16.40
N LEU A 386 11.05 -12.43 16.44
CA LEU A 386 12.07 -13.35 15.95
C LEU A 386 11.61 -13.95 14.61
N ARG A 387 12.39 -13.70 13.57
CA ARG A 387 12.22 -14.35 12.26
C ARG A 387 13.38 -15.34 12.06
N VAL A 388 13.06 -16.63 12.06
CA VAL A 388 14.05 -17.69 11.77
C VAL A 388 14.10 -17.91 10.27
N ILE A 389 15.31 -17.91 9.71
CA ILE A 389 15.54 -18.10 8.27
C ILE A 389 16.42 -19.32 8.01
N ASP A 390 16.21 -19.98 6.88
CA ASP A 390 17.09 -21.05 6.38
C ASP A 390 18.35 -20.49 5.71
N THR A 391 19.22 -21.38 5.23
CA THR A 391 20.46 -21.02 4.50
C THR A 391 20.22 -20.26 3.20
N ASN A 392 18.99 -20.31 2.64
CA ASN A 392 18.59 -19.63 1.41
C ASN A 392 17.86 -18.32 1.71
N GLY A 393 17.77 -17.88 2.99
CA GLY A 393 17.07 -16.67 3.41
C GLY A 393 15.53 -16.81 3.50
N ARG A 394 14.97 -18.03 3.31
CA ARG A 394 13.52 -18.25 3.41
C ARG A 394 13.10 -18.29 4.87
N GLN A 395 11.99 -17.62 5.17
CA GLN A 395 11.41 -17.62 6.51
C GLN A 395 10.85 -19.00 6.86
N LEU A 396 11.28 -19.54 7.99
CA LEU A 396 10.78 -20.81 8.56
C LEU A 396 9.67 -20.56 9.58
N VAL A 397 9.88 -19.60 10.48
CA VAL A 397 8.92 -19.22 11.51
C VAL A 397 9.15 -17.75 11.89
N MET A 398 8.08 -17.09 12.36
CA MET A 398 8.15 -15.75 12.92
C MET A 398 7.18 -15.62 14.10
N GLY A 399 7.61 -14.94 15.17
CA GLY A 399 6.77 -14.68 16.33
C GLY A 399 7.49 -13.98 17.46
N ARG A 400 6.73 -13.59 18.51
CA ARG A 400 7.25 -12.91 19.71
C ARG A 400 7.52 -13.84 20.89
N ASN A 401 6.97 -15.06 20.88
CA ASN A 401 7.28 -16.06 21.90
C ASN A 401 8.62 -16.72 21.57
N LEU A 402 9.70 -16.03 21.94
CA LEU A 402 11.07 -16.40 21.59
C LEU A 402 11.48 -17.75 22.21
N GLU A 403 11.02 -18.03 23.42
CA GLU A 403 11.33 -19.28 24.12
C GLU A 403 10.64 -20.47 23.45
N GLN A 404 9.38 -20.34 23.10
CA GLN A 404 8.63 -21.37 22.38
C GLN A 404 9.24 -21.66 21.00
N ILE A 405 9.58 -20.62 20.23
CA ILE A 405 10.23 -20.77 18.92
C ILE A 405 11.58 -21.50 19.08
N LYS A 406 12.38 -21.09 20.07
CA LYS A 406 13.67 -21.70 20.34
C LYS A 406 13.52 -23.18 20.71
N GLN A 407 12.57 -23.55 21.57
CA GLN A 407 12.29 -24.93 21.94
C GLN A 407 11.87 -25.79 20.76
N GLN A 408 10.90 -25.30 19.94
CA GLN A 408 10.39 -26.05 18.78
C GLN A 408 11.45 -26.31 17.71
N TRP A 409 12.37 -25.40 17.51
CA TRP A 409 13.36 -25.47 16.42
C TRP A 409 14.78 -25.85 16.87
N ALA A 410 15.02 -25.98 18.18
CA ALA A 410 16.32 -26.35 18.75
C ALA A 410 16.85 -27.68 18.22
N ASP A 411 15.97 -28.69 18.09
CA ASP A 411 16.38 -30.03 17.64
C ASP A 411 16.63 -30.10 16.14
N SER A 412 15.89 -29.31 15.36
CA SER A 412 16.11 -29.18 13.91
C SER A 412 17.47 -28.55 13.57
N SER A 413 17.98 -27.67 14.43
CA SER A 413 19.31 -27.05 14.28
C SER A 413 20.47 -28.03 14.56
N LYS A 414 20.26 -28.98 15.48
CA LYS A 414 21.27 -30.00 15.82
C LYS A 414 21.42 -31.07 14.73
N GLN A 415 20.33 -31.44 14.05
CA GLN A 415 20.37 -32.44 12.97
C GLN A 415 21.09 -31.95 11.72
N LYS A 416 21.05 -30.67 11.40
CA LYS A 416 21.78 -30.08 10.26
C LYS A 416 23.28 -29.93 10.52
N LYS A 417 23.73 -29.75 11.79
CA LYS A 417 25.16 -29.72 12.13
C LYS A 417 25.84 -31.09 12.05
N LYS A 418 25.09 -32.21 12.12
CA LYS A 418 25.63 -33.56 12.00
C LYS A 418 25.72 -34.07 10.54
N LYS A 419 25.21 -33.33 9.56
CA LYS A 419 25.23 -33.68 8.12
C LYS A 419 26.19 -32.81 7.29
N LYS A 420 26.98 -31.94 7.92
CA LYS A 420 28.18 -31.30 7.37
C LYS A 420 29.41 -31.86 8.11
#